data_85ac3d6f3cec33f3f8139c6d2c2c961e
#
_entry.id   85ac3d6f3cec33f3f8139c6d2c2c961e
#
_cell.length_a   1.000
_cell.length_b   1.000
_cell.length_c   1.000
_cell.angle_alpha   90.00
_cell.angle_beta   90.00
_cell.angle_gamma   90.00
#
_symmetry.space_group_name_H-M   'P 1'
#
loop_
_entity.id
_entity.type
_entity.pdbx_description
1 polymer ?
#
loop_
_entity_poly.entity_id
_entity_poly.type
_entity_poly.pdbx_seq_one_letter_code
_entity_poly.pdbx_strand_id
1 'polypeptide(L)'
;MPSESQIPIASQAESKRFATRLALFYGATFGTMGSHLPFFTLWLKAVGIDASWIGIISAVPSLTRFTVLPFVTSAAEKHYSLRAALTVTAFATALGFAAIGTQHLPLAVLFAYAATCALWTPMLPLTDAYALRGVARFGLKYGPMRLWGSAAFVVGALVCGLLVDIVAATHLIWVIAAVAALGAVASLGLQRLERPPAPQAAVQGASSLLRDRGFLAIIVAAALTQGSHAAYYAFASITWQGLGLGGLTIAGLWVLGVLAEIVVFALSPRFTLQPSTLVVIGALSAVARWLITAQEPSLALLSVVQLAHGLTYGITQVGTMGLLVRHVPIHVMARGQGYLAACGGIVSMVASIVSGLVYARYGAGVYYVMAAMALVAAGMMWLSRHLLAHQPQRAASGG
;
A
#
# COMPACT_ATOMS: atom_id res chain seq x y z
N MET A 1 19.37 -23.07 40.15
CA MET A 1 18.19 -22.58 39.42
C MET A 1 18.39 -21.12 39.19
N PRO A 2 18.59 -20.61 37.95
CA PRO A 2 18.63 -19.18 37.70
C PRO A 2 17.19 -18.65 37.79
N SER A 3 17.01 -17.60 38.56
CA SER A 3 15.74 -16.89 38.74
C SER A 3 15.21 -16.44 37.37
N GLU A 4 14.01 -16.86 37.00
CA GLU A 4 13.26 -16.25 35.91
C GLU A 4 13.18 -14.73 36.18
N SER A 5 13.86 -13.96 35.38
CA SER A 5 13.75 -12.50 35.40
C SER A 5 12.33 -12.13 34.98
N GLN A 6 11.46 -11.93 35.96
CA GLN A 6 10.13 -11.38 35.75
C GLN A 6 10.30 -10.02 35.06
N ILE A 7 9.91 -9.95 33.79
CA ILE A 7 9.79 -8.66 33.08
C ILE A 7 8.83 -7.82 33.90
N PRO A 8 9.21 -6.61 34.39
CA PRO A 8 8.33 -5.79 35.19
C PRO A 8 7.04 -5.52 34.39
N ILE A 9 5.89 -5.84 34.98
CA ILE A 9 4.58 -5.53 34.37
C ILE A 9 4.51 -4.02 34.22
N ALA A 10 4.51 -3.56 32.97
CA ALA A 10 4.43 -2.13 32.67
C ALA A 10 3.17 -1.53 33.29
N SER A 11 3.28 -0.33 33.88
CA SER A 11 2.13 0.31 34.52
C SER A 11 1.02 0.59 33.49
N GLN A 12 -0.23 0.56 33.93
CA GLN A 12 -1.38 0.87 33.06
C GLN A 12 -1.26 2.26 32.42
N ALA A 13 -0.64 3.21 33.11
CA ALA A 13 -0.36 4.56 32.62
C ALA A 13 0.66 4.56 31.48
N GLU A 14 1.71 3.73 31.56
CA GLU A 14 2.71 3.58 30.49
C GLU A 14 2.11 2.91 29.26
N SER A 15 1.31 1.86 29.43
CA SER A 15 0.59 1.20 28.35
C SER A 15 -0.35 2.16 27.62
N LYS A 16 -1.14 2.95 28.34
CA LYS A 16 -2.03 3.96 27.76
C LYS A 16 -1.24 5.05 27.02
N ARG A 17 -0.15 5.53 27.61
CA ARG A 17 0.72 6.54 26.98
C ARG A 17 1.33 6.01 25.69
N PHE A 18 1.82 4.76 25.67
CA PHE A 18 2.33 4.12 24.46
C PHE A 18 1.25 4.03 23.38
N ALA A 19 0.06 3.50 23.73
CA ALA A 19 -1.04 3.33 22.78
C ALA A 19 -1.48 4.67 22.16
N THR A 20 -1.63 5.71 22.97
CA THR A 20 -2.01 7.06 22.50
C THR A 20 -0.97 7.65 21.55
N ARG A 21 0.31 7.59 21.89
CA ARG A 21 1.40 8.15 21.08
C ARG A 21 1.55 7.40 19.74
N LEU A 22 1.41 6.08 19.78
CA LEU A 22 1.42 5.26 18.59
C LEU A 22 0.18 5.53 17.69
N ALA A 23 -1.00 5.66 18.27
CA ALA A 23 -2.22 6.00 17.54
C ALA A 23 -2.10 7.37 16.85
N LEU A 24 -1.53 8.38 17.52
CA LEU A 24 -1.26 9.69 16.93
C LEU A 24 -0.27 9.59 15.75
N PHE A 25 0.78 8.79 15.91
CA PHE A 25 1.75 8.59 14.83
C PHE A 25 1.15 7.84 13.63
N TYR A 26 0.37 6.76 13.88
CA TYR A 26 -0.41 6.11 12.82
C TYR A 26 -1.38 7.09 12.16
N GLY A 27 -2.06 7.91 12.97
CA GLY A 27 -2.99 8.93 12.47
C GLY A 27 -2.30 9.89 11.50
N ALA A 28 -1.16 10.44 11.86
CA ALA A 28 -0.41 11.35 11.00
C ALA A 28 0.14 10.65 9.73
N THR A 29 0.67 9.43 9.86
CA THR A 29 1.20 8.65 8.73
C THR A 29 0.11 8.35 7.71
N PHE A 30 -1.05 7.88 8.17
CA PHE A 30 -2.17 7.58 7.29
C PHE A 30 -2.92 8.82 6.82
N GLY A 31 -2.94 9.90 7.61
CA GLY A 31 -3.43 11.20 7.17
C GLY A 31 -2.61 11.74 5.99
N THR A 32 -1.28 11.57 6.04
CA THR A 32 -0.40 11.88 4.90
C THR A 32 -0.76 11.02 3.68
N MET A 33 -1.00 9.73 3.84
CA MET A 33 -1.43 8.86 2.73
C MET A 33 -2.81 9.29 2.18
N GLY A 34 -3.76 9.64 3.05
CA GLY A 34 -5.09 10.08 2.65
C GLY A 34 -5.09 11.40 1.89
N SER A 35 -4.23 12.35 2.24
CA SER A 35 -4.07 13.60 1.50
C SER A 35 -3.24 13.43 0.22
N HIS A 36 -2.22 12.56 0.25
CA HIS A 36 -1.32 12.33 -0.88
C HIS A 36 -1.98 11.52 -2.00
N LEU A 37 -2.55 10.35 -1.69
CA LEU A 37 -2.98 9.39 -2.70
C LEU A 37 -4.02 9.97 -3.67
N PRO A 38 -5.09 10.69 -3.23
CA PRO A 38 -6.05 11.29 -4.13
C PRO A 38 -5.57 12.57 -4.82
N PHE A 39 -4.66 13.34 -4.20
CA PHE A 39 -4.47 14.75 -4.56
C PHE A 39 -3.06 15.12 -5.04
N PHE A 40 -2.06 14.27 -4.86
CA PHE A 40 -0.71 14.53 -5.33
C PHE A 40 -0.64 14.66 -6.86
N THR A 41 -1.34 13.78 -7.58
CA THR A 41 -1.37 13.83 -9.04
C THR A 41 -2.16 15.04 -9.57
N LEU A 42 -3.17 15.52 -8.85
CA LEU A 42 -3.83 16.79 -9.15
C LEU A 42 -2.87 17.98 -9.01
N TRP A 43 -2.02 17.96 -7.96
CA TRP A 43 -0.97 18.96 -7.82
C TRP A 43 0.03 18.90 -8.99
N LEU A 44 0.50 17.71 -9.37
CA LEU A 44 1.41 17.53 -10.51
C LEU A 44 0.82 18.16 -11.78
N LYS A 45 -0.46 17.89 -12.07
CA LYS A 45 -1.17 18.49 -13.21
C LYS A 45 -1.25 20.02 -13.07
N ALA A 46 -1.57 20.52 -11.89
CA ALA A 46 -1.74 21.95 -11.63
C ALA A 46 -0.44 22.76 -11.80
N VAL A 47 0.73 22.15 -11.51
CA VAL A 47 2.03 22.79 -11.74
C VAL A 47 2.56 22.58 -13.18
N GLY A 48 1.74 22.05 -14.09
CA GLY A 48 2.04 21.94 -15.52
C GLY A 48 2.81 20.67 -15.92
N ILE A 49 2.89 19.64 -15.04
CA ILE A 49 3.50 18.35 -15.38
C ILE A 49 2.54 17.56 -16.26
N ASP A 50 2.99 17.13 -17.42
CA ASP A 50 2.19 16.36 -18.37
C ASP A 50 1.89 14.94 -17.89
N ALA A 51 0.92 14.27 -18.53
CA ALA A 51 0.45 12.95 -18.12
C ALA A 51 1.54 11.87 -18.22
N SER A 52 2.47 11.96 -19.17
CA SER A 52 3.55 10.98 -19.32
C SER A 52 4.47 11.05 -18.09
N TRP A 53 4.86 12.25 -17.67
CA TRP A 53 5.65 12.46 -16.45
C TRP A 53 4.88 12.10 -15.18
N ILE A 54 3.56 12.38 -15.12
CA ILE A 54 2.71 11.95 -13.98
C ILE A 54 2.78 10.43 -13.85
N GLY A 55 2.69 9.67 -14.95
CA GLY A 55 2.82 8.22 -14.94
C GLY A 55 4.20 7.76 -14.43
N ILE A 56 5.29 8.39 -14.89
CA ILE A 56 6.66 8.09 -14.45
C ILE A 56 6.84 8.40 -12.96
N ILE A 57 6.40 9.55 -12.49
CA ILE A 57 6.48 9.96 -11.09
C ILE A 57 5.66 9.02 -10.21
N SER A 58 4.45 8.64 -10.65
CA SER A 58 3.57 7.70 -9.94
C SER A 58 4.12 6.27 -9.86
N ALA A 59 5.12 5.92 -10.67
CA ALA A 59 5.81 4.63 -10.62
C ALA A 59 6.82 4.54 -9.45
N VAL A 60 7.28 5.67 -8.92
CA VAL A 60 8.36 5.76 -7.91
C VAL A 60 8.05 4.98 -6.62
N PRO A 61 6.86 5.08 -6.00
CA PRO A 61 6.55 4.30 -4.80
C PRO A 61 6.64 2.78 -5.03
N SER A 62 6.29 2.32 -6.22
CA SER A 62 6.42 0.91 -6.60
C SER A 62 7.90 0.50 -6.75
N LEU A 63 8.71 1.35 -7.38
CA LEU A 63 10.16 1.13 -7.51
C LEU A 63 10.84 1.05 -6.13
N THR A 64 10.56 2.00 -5.24
CA THR A 64 11.19 2.03 -3.90
C THR A 64 10.79 0.84 -3.02
N ARG A 65 9.61 0.28 -3.24
CA ARG A 65 9.10 -0.88 -2.48
C ARG A 65 9.95 -2.13 -2.67
N PHE A 66 10.46 -2.42 -3.84
CA PHE A 66 11.28 -3.60 -4.06
C PHE A 66 12.80 -3.31 -4.08
N THR A 67 13.22 -2.06 -4.23
CA THR A 67 14.64 -1.68 -4.22
C THR A 67 15.09 -1.20 -2.83
N VAL A 68 14.50 -0.13 -2.31
CA VAL A 68 14.97 0.58 -1.11
C VAL A 68 14.43 -0.02 0.19
N LEU A 69 13.15 -0.41 0.21
CA LEU A 69 12.48 -0.90 1.42
C LEU A 69 13.24 -2.02 2.14
N PRO A 70 13.73 -3.09 1.47
CA PRO A 70 14.45 -4.17 2.15
C PRO A 70 15.75 -3.71 2.82
N PHE A 71 16.46 -2.76 2.18
CA PHE A 71 17.70 -2.22 2.73
C PHE A 71 17.47 -1.34 3.95
N VAL A 72 16.51 -0.41 3.86
CA VAL A 72 16.21 0.52 4.95
C VAL A 72 15.65 -0.22 6.17
N THR A 73 14.75 -1.18 5.99
CA THR A 73 14.21 -1.97 7.10
C THR A 73 15.29 -2.83 7.75
N SER A 74 16.15 -3.49 6.96
CA SER A 74 17.27 -4.26 7.48
C SER A 74 18.29 -3.39 8.24
N ALA A 75 18.62 -2.20 7.72
CA ALA A 75 19.50 -1.26 8.38
C ALA A 75 18.91 -0.75 9.71
N ALA A 76 17.61 -0.42 9.71
CA ALA A 76 16.90 0.02 10.91
C ALA A 76 16.89 -1.06 12.00
N GLU A 77 16.71 -2.33 11.62
CA GLU A 77 16.73 -3.45 12.56
C GLU A 77 18.13 -3.74 13.11
N LYS A 78 19.17 -3.60 12.27
CA LYS A 78 20.55 -3.97 12.65
C LYS A 78 21.31 -2.87 13.39
N HIS A 79 21.14 -1.62 12.99
CA HIS A 79 22.02 -0.52 13.41
C HIS A 79 21.33 0.55 14.25
N TYR A 80 19.99 0.70 14.16
CA TYR A 80 19.27 1.79 14.80
C TYR A 80 18.18 1.30 15.73
N SER A 81 17.72 2.15 16.66
CA SER A 81 16.45 1.91 17.34
C SER A 81 15.30 2.20 16.36
N LEU A 82 14.23 1.40 16.39
CA LEU A 82 13.05 1.65 15.56
C LEU A 82 12.49 3.06 15.74
N ARG A 83 12.52 3.59 16.99
CA ARG A 83 12.14 4.98 17.25
C ARG A 83 12.98 5.97 16.46
N ALA A 84 14.31 5.83 16.49
CA ALA A 84 15.20 6.74 15.76
C ALA A 84 14.97 6.64 14.25
N ALA A 85 14.82 5.42 13.71
CA ALA A 85 14.51 5.19 12.31
C ALA A 85 13.18 5.86 11.91
N LEU A 86 12.11 5.69 12.71
CA LEU A 86 10.81 6.34 12.49
C LEU A 86 10.90 7.86 12.55
N THR A 87 11.65 8.40 13.50
CA THR A 87 11.82 9.86 13.60
C THR A 87 12.56 10.42 12.39
N VAL A 88 13.69 9.81 12.01
CA VAL A 88 14.47 10.25 10.85
C VAL A 88 13.65 10.15 9.55
N THR A 89 12.96 9.03 9.32
CA THR A 89 12.13 8.85 8.12
C THR A 89 10.94 9.83 8.10
N ALA A 90 10.33 10.13 9.25
CA ALA A 90 9.20 11.07 9.32
C ALA A 90 9.65 12.51 9.01
N PHE A 91 10.77 12.99 9.61
CA PHE A 91 11.30 14.32 9.32
C PHE A 91 11.76 14.43 7.86
N ALA A 92 12.49 13.43 7.36
CA ALA A 92 12.94 13.41 5.98
C ALA A 92 11.77 13.39 4.98
N THR A 93 10.67 12.68 5.30
CA THR A 93 9.45 12.69 4.49
C THR A 93 8.80 14.08 4.46
N ALA A 94 8.69 14.75 5.61
CA ALA A 94 8.13 16.10 5.68
C ALA A 94 8.97 17.12 4.89
N LEU A 95 10.28 17.10 5.08
CA LEU A 95 11.22 17.95 4.33
C LEU A 95 11.21 17.62 2.83
N GLY A 96 11.09 16.33 2.49
CA GLY A 96 11.00 15.88 1.11
C GLY A 96 9.77 16.43 0.39
N PHE A 97 8.57 16.34 1.00
CA PHE A 97 7.38 16.94 0.42
C PHE A 97 7.46 18.48 0.34
N ALA A 98 8.08 19.13 1.32
CA ALA A 98 8.33 20.57 1.25
C ALA A 98 9.30 20.92 0.10
N ALA A 99 10.37 20.14 -0.08
CA ALA A 99 11.31 20.32 -1.19
C ALA A 99 10.63 20.08 -2.56
N ILE A 100 9.74 19.08 -2.68
CA ILE A 100 8.95 18.86 -3.90
C ILE A 100 8.12 20.09 -4.23
N GLY A 101 7.51 20.73 -3.23
CA GLY A 101 6.66 21.93 -3.41
C GLY A 101 7.40 23.14 -4.00
N THR A 102 8.72 23.17 -3.95
CA THR A 102 9.54 24.23 -4.56
C THR A 102 9.98 23.90 -6.00
N GLN A 103 9.64 22.72 -6.53
CA GLN A 103 10.05 22.26 -7.85
C GLN A 103 8.90 22.31 -8.84
N HIS A 104 9.22 22.68 -10.10
CA HIS A 104 8.27 22.73 -11.21
C HIS A 104 8.78 21.94 -12.43
N LEU A 105 10.07 21.62 -12.50
CA LEU A 105 10.64 20.83 -13.58
C LEU A 105 10.32 19.33 -13.34
N PRO A 106 9.77 18.59 -14.31
CA PRO A 106 9.39 17.20 -14.12
C PRO A 106 10.52 16.32 -13.59
N LEU A 107 11.73 16.50 -14.10
CA LEU A 107 12.92 15.74 -13.68
C LEU A 107 13.33 16.07 -12.23
N ALA A 108 13.25 17.33 -11.82
CA ALA A 108 13.54 17.74 -10.45
C ALA A 108 12.51 17.17 -9.46
N VAL A 109 11.20 17.21 -9.83
CA VAL A 109 10.14 16.59 -9.05
C VAL A 109 10.34 15.08 -8.95
N LEU A 110 10.71 14.40 -10.05
CA LEU A 110 10.98 12.95 -10.05
C LEU A 110 12.07 12.59 -9.04
N PHE A 111 13.22 13.26 -9.08
CA PHE A 111 14.33 12.96 -8.16
C PHE A 111 14.01 13.34 -6.72
N ALA A 112 13.38 14.48 -6.47
CA ALA A 112 12.93 14.87 -5.14
C ALA A 112 11.92 13.88 -4.57
N TYR A 113 10.96 13.42 -5.41
CA TYR A 113 9.97 12.43 -5.01
C TYR A 113 10.59 11.05 -4.79
N ALA A 114 11.56 10.64 -5.62
CA ALA A 114 12.29 9.40 -5.44
C ALA A 114 13.06 9.37 -4.10
N ALA A 115 13.76 10.45 -3.77
CA ALA A 115 14.43 10.61 -2.48
C ALA A 115 13.44 10.58 -1.30
N THR A 116 12.29 11.26 -1.45
CA THR A 116 11.23 11.25 -0.44
C THR A 116 10.65 9.86 -0.25
N CYS A 117 10.30 9.17 -1.33
CA CYS A 117 9.74 7.81 -1.29
C CYS A 117 10.72 6.78 -0.73
N ALA A 118 12.03 6.96 -0.93
CA ALA A 118 13.05 6.08 -0.36
C ALA A 118 12.97 6.02 1.19
N LEU A 119 12.51 7.10 1.82
CA LEU A 119 12.37 7.18 3.28
C LEU A 119 10.91 7.04 3.74
N TRP A 120 9.95 7.45 2.92
CA TRP A 120 8.53 7.34 3.23
C TRP A 120 7.99 5.90 3.10
N THR A 121 8.36 5.17 2.05
CA THR A 121 7.90 3.79 1.81
C THR A 121 8.21 2.84 2.98
N PRO A 122 9.39 2.87 3.62
CA PRO A 122 9.70 2.05 4.79
C PRO A 122 8.96 2.44 6.07
N MET A 123 8.42 3.66 6.17
CA MET A 123 7.86 4.18 7.41
C MET A 123 6.71 3.34 7.95
N LEU A 124 5.80 2.85 7.09
CA LEU A 124 4.68 2.02 7.54
C LEU A 124 5.13 0.65 8.06
N PRO A 125 5.93 -0.16 7.35
CA PRO A 125 6.48 -1.41 7.89
C PRO A 125 7.29 -1.23 9.19
N LEU A 126 8.07 -0.16 9.30
CA LEU A 126 8.79 0.16 10.55
C LEU A 126 7.84 0.51 11.68
N THR A 127 6.74 1.22 11.40
CA THR A 127 5.70 1.54 12.38
C THR A 127 5.00 0.28 12.86
N ASP A 128 4.67 -0.65 11.95
CA ASP A 128 4.06 -1.93 12.30
C ASP A 128 5.01 -2.78 13.15
N ALA A 129 6.30 -2.82 12.81
CA ALA A 129 7.31 -3.51 13.63
C ALA A 129 7.45 -2.89 15.03
N TYR A 130 7.43 -1.56 15.12
CA TYR A 130 7.44 -0.84 16.40
C TYR A 130 6.17 -1.12 17.22
N ALA A 131 5.00 -1.12 16.58
CA ALA A 131 3.72 -1.42 17.19
C ALA A 131 3.69 -2.84 17.78
N LEU A 132 4.13 -3.84 17.01
CA LEU A 132 4.17 -5.24 17.46
C LEU A 132 5.10 -5.44 18.66
N ARG A 133 6.25 -4.75 18.72
CA ARG A 133 7.12 -4.75 19.89
C ARG A 133 6.43 -4.14 21.12
N GLY A 134 5.70 -3.05 20.93
CA GLY A 134 4.93 -2.44 22.04
C GLY A 134 3.77 -3.30 22.48
N VAL A 135 3.07 -3.96 21.55
CA VAL A 135 2.01 -4.95 21.86
C VAL A 135 2.56 -6.05 22.77
N ALA A 136 3.70 -6.64 22.41
CA ALA A 136 4.34 -7.69 23.20
C ALA A 136 4.77 -7.19 24.60
N ARG A 137 5.34 -5.97 24.70
CA ARG A 137 5.81 -5.40 25.96
C ARG A 137 4.70 -4.97 26.92
N PHE A 138 3.62 -4.38 26.38
CA PHE A 138 2.57 -3.72 27.18
C PHE A 138 1.27 -4.53 27.24
N GLY A 139 1.19 -5.73 26.67
CA GLY A 139 -0.03 -6.55 26.65
C GLY A 139 -1.20 -5.92 25.89
N LEU A 140 -0.92 -5.10 24.87
CA LEU A 140 -1.92 -4.35 24.13
C LEU A 140 -2.47 -5.18 22.95
N LYS A 141 -3.56 -4.71 22.35
CA LYS A 141 -4.10 -5.29 21.10
C LYS A 141 -3.70 -4.41 19.92
N TYR A 142 -3.10 -5.01 18.88
CA TYR A 142 -2.65 -4.30 17.67
C TYR A 142 -3.79 -3.63 16.89
N GLY A 143 -4.90 -4.36 16.69
CA GLY A 143 -6.02 -3.92 15.84
C GLY A 143 -6.58 -2.53 16.19
N PRO A 144 -6.97 -2.26 17.45
CA PRO A 144 -7.49 -0.96 17.84
C PRO A 144 -6.53 0.21 17.59
N MET A 145 -5.21 0.01 17.75
CA MET A 145 -4.22 1.05 17.45
C MET A 145 -4.08 1.30 15.96
N ARG A 146 -4.11 0.23 15.15
CA ARG A 146 -4.00 0.29 13.69
C ARG A 146 -5.26 0.92 13.05
N LEU A 147 -6.43 0.76 13.67
CA LEU A 147 -7.70 1.31 13.19
C LEU A 147 -7.67 2.85 13.12
N TRP A 148 -6.97 3.51 14.04
CA TRP A 148 -6.77 4.97 13.98
C TRP A 148 -6.11 5.43 12.68
N GLY A 149 -5.25 4.59 12.10
CA GLY A 149 -4.69 4.86 10.77
C GLY A 149 -5.76 4.93 9.69
N SER A 150 -6.66 3.94 9.62
CA SER A 150 -7.73 3.93 8.62
C SER A 150 -8.69 5.13 8.78
N ALA A 151 -9.06 5.47 10.02
CA ALA A 151 -9.86 6.66 10.30
C ALA A 151 -9.15 7.95 9.86
N ALA A 152 -7.85 8.06 10.14
CA ALA A 152 -7.06 9.23 9.75
C ALA A 152 -6.84 9.33 8.23
N PHE A 153 -6.75 8.21 7.51
CA PHE A 153 -6.76 8.23 6.04
C PHE A 153 -8.04 8.89 5.51
N VAL A 154 -9.19 8.46 6.02
CA VAL A 154 -10.50 9.03 5.63
C VAL A 154 -10.55 10.53 5.93
N VAL A 155 -10.15 10.93 7.16
CA VAL A 155 -10.12 12.33 7.56
C VAL A 155 -9.16 13.13 6.67
N GLY A 156 -7.95 12.63 6.42
CA GLY A 156 -6.96 13.28 5.57
C GLY A 156 -7.46 13.48 4.14
N ALA A 157 -8.11 12.47 3.56
CA ALA A 157 -8.72 12.57 2.23
C ALA A 157 -9.84 13.62 2.18
N LEU A 158 -10.77 13.60 3.16
CA LEU A 158 -11.90 14.52 3.19
C LEU A 158 -11.45 15.95 3.45
N VAL A 159 -10.52 16.19 4.39
CA VAL A 159 -9.98 17.54 4.66
C VAL A 159 -9.25 18.08 3.45
N CYS A 160 -8.39 17.26 2.81
CA CYS A 160 -7.71 17.69 1.59
C CYS A 160 -8.70 17.94 0.45
N GLY A 161 -9.76 17.12 0.32
CA GLY A 161 -10.84 17.33 -0.65
C GLY A 161 -11.57 18.65 -0.46
N LEU A 162 -11.89 19.02 0.78
CA LEU A 162 -12.45 20.35 1.09
C LEU A 162 -11.50 21.48 0.70
N LEU A 163 -10.20 21.31 0.96
CA LEU A 163 -9.20 22.32 0.64
C LEU A 163 -9.00 22.51 -0.87
N VAL A 164 -9.16 21.45 -1.67
CA VAL A 164 -9.07 21.53 -3.16
C VAL A 164 -10.08 22.52 -3.74
N ASP A 165 -11.25 22.66 -3.13
CA ASP A 165 -12.30 23.56 -3.60
C ASP A 165 -12.11 25.02 -3.13
N ILE A 166 -11.20 25.25 -2.16
CA ILE A 166 -10.97 26.58 -1.54
C ILE A 166 -9.60 27.14 -1.92
N VAL A 167 -8.58 26.26 -2.02
CA VAL A 167 -7.19 26.65 -2.25
C VAL A 167 -6.77 26.25 -3.67
N ALA A 168 -5.97 27.09 -4.33
CA ALA A 168 -5.44 26.74 -5.66
C ALA A 168 -4.71 25.37 -5.63
N ALA A 169 -4.98 24.54 -6.62
CA ALA A 169 -4.43 23.16 -6.68
C ALA A 169 -2.90 23.14 -6.65
N THR A 170 -2.22 24.22 -7.05
CA THR A 170 -0.77 24.40 -6.95
C THR A 170 -0.25 24.44 -5.50
N HIS A 171 -1.11 24.65 -4.52
CA HIS A 171 -0.73 24.68 -3.10
C HIS A 171 -1.00 23.35 -2.37
N LEU A 172 -1.61 22.36 -3.01
CA LEU A 172 -1.95 21.06 -2.37
C LEU A 172 -0.73 20.33 -1.80
N ILE A 173 0.42 20.48 -2.41
CA ILE A 173 1.66 19.88 -1.91
C ILE A 173 2.02 20.36 -0.50
N TRP A 174 1.70 21.62 -0.18
CA TRP A 174 1.96 22.18 1.15
C TRP A 174 1.03 21.62 2.21
N VAL A 175 -0.21 21.25 1.83
CA VAL A 175 -1.11 20.50 2.71
C VAL A 175 -0.54 19.14 3.04
N ILE A 176 -0.05 18.41 2.02
CA ILE A 176 0.59 17.10 2.21
C ILE A 176 1.85 17.24 3.09
N ALA A 177 2.70 18.25 2.83
CA ALA A 177 3.90 18.53 3.62
C ALA A 177 3.56 18.88 5.08
N ALA A 178 2.50 19.66 5.31
CA ALA A 178 2.05 20.03 6.67
C ALA A 178 1.56 18.79 7.45
N VAL A 179 0.77 17.92 6.84
CA VAL A 179 0.33 16.67 7.48
C VAL A 179 1.52 15.74 7.76
N ALA A 180 2.49 15.65 6.84
CA ALA A 180 3.73 14.90 7.06
C ALA A 180 4.55 15.51 8.21
N ALA A 181 4.59 16.84 8.34
CA ALA A 181 5.26 17.53 9.44
C ALA A 181 4.59 17.23 10.80
N LEU A 182 3.25 17.13 10.84
CA LEU A 182 2.56 16.64 12.05
C LEU A 182 3.02 15.22 12.43
N GLY A 183 3.26 14.35 11.44
CA GLY A 183 3.84 13.03 11.64
C GLY A 183 5.26 13.09 12.20
N ALA A 184 6.09 13.99 11.68
CA ALA A 184 7.45 14.20 12.19
C ALA A 184 7.42 14.65 13.66
N VAL A 185 6.56 15.59 14.01
CA VAL A 185 6.38 16.04 15.42
C VAL A 185 5.85 14.89 16.28
N ALA A 186 4.82 14.15 15.83
CA ALA A 186 4.29 13.01 16.56
C ALA A 186 5.33 11.92 16.85
N SER A 187 6.31 11.72 15.92
CA SER A 187 7.39 10.75 16.08
C SER A 187 8.28 11.01 17.29
N LEU A 188 8.45 12.28 17.67
CA LEU A 188 9.24 12.67 18.85
C LEU A 188 8.64 12.13 20.14
N GLY A 189 7.31 11.95 20.15
CA GLY A 189 6.57 11.37 21.27
C GLY A 189 6.73 9.85 21.43
N LEU A 190 7.23 9.13 20.43
CA LEU A 190 7.39 7.68 20.51
C LEU A 190 8.34 7.25 21.62
N GLN A 191 8.00 6.17 22.32
CA GLN A 191 8.80 5.66 23.43
C GLN A 191 9.99 4.82 22.93
N ARG A 192 11.08 4.78 23.67
CA ARG A 192 12.18 3.84 23.41
C ARG A 192 11.73 2.43 23.78
N LEU A 193 11.84 1.51 22.86
CA LEU A 193 11.63 0.08 23.11
C LEU A 193 12.99 -0.63 23.04
N GLU A 194 13.18 -1.59 23.93
CA GLU A 194 14.37 -2.44 23.94
C GLU A 194 14.42 -3.29 22.68
N ARG A 195 15.63 -3.60 22.24
CA ARG A 195 15.87 -4.43 21.07
C ARG A 195 15.76 -5.90 21.45
N PRO A 196 14.92 -6.70 20.78
CA PRO A 196 14.97 -8.15 21.00
C PRO A 196 16.31 -8.71 20.53
N PRO A 197 16.76 -9.85 21.09
CA PRO A 197 17.92 -10.57 20.57
C PRO A 197 17.79 -10.82 19.06
N ALA A 198 18.93 -10.76 18.35
CA ALA A 198 18.93 -10.97 16.90
C ALA A 198 18.35 -12.37 16.56
N PRO A 199 17.46 -12.49 15.57
CA PRO A 199 17.00 -13.80 15.09
C PRO A 199 18.18 -14.59 14.57
N GLN A 200 18.22 -15.89 14.92
CA GLN A 200 19.22 -16.82 14.37
C GLN A 200 19.08 -16.95 12.84
N ALA A 201 20.22 -17.23 12.21
CA ALA A 201 20.49 -17.16 10.77
C ALA A 201 19.39 -17.63 9.81
N ALA A 202 19.33 -16.96 8.65
CA ALA A 202 18.45 -17.29 7.54
C ALA A 202 18.68 -18.71 7.02
N VAL A 203 17.59 -19.49 6.97
CA VAL A 203 17.58 -20.86 6.41
C VAL A 203 17.85 -20.82 4.91
N GLN A 204 18.81 -21.61 4.44
CA GLN A 204 19.10 -21.86 3.03
C GLN A 204 17.95 -22.65 2.39
N GLY A 205 17.55 -22.35 1.16
CA GLY A 205 16.57 -23.18 0.42
C GLY A 205 15.58 -22.44 -0.51
N ALA A 206 15.77 -21.14 -0.82
CA ALA A 206 14.76 -20.35 -1.53
C ALA A 206 14.81 -20.37 -3.06
N SER A 207 15.86 -20.87 -3.69
CA SER A 207 16.00 -20.89 -5.16
C SER A 207 15.00 -21.84 -5.86
N SER A 208 14.34 -22.73 -5.12
CA SER A 208 13.34 -23.66 -5.65
C SER A 208 11.99 -22.99 -5.96
N LEU A 209 11.60 -21.92 -5.24
CA LEU A 209 10.30 -21.26 -5.44
C LEU A 209 10.15 -20.63 -6.85
N LEU A 210 11.20 -20.03 -7.38
CA LEU A 210 11.16 -19.42 -8.72
C LEU A 210 11.14 -20.44 -9.87
N ARG A 211 11.31 -21.74 -9.56
CA ARG A 211 11.16 -22.85 -10.53
C ARG A 211 9.76 -23.49 -10.44
N ASP A 212 9.02 -23.17 -9.41
CA ASP A 212 7.66 -23.68 -9.21
C ASP A 212 6.66 -22.89 -10.05
N ARG A 213 6.07 -23.55 -11.05
CA ARG A 213 5.08 -22.94 -11.98
C ARG A 213 3.83 -22.48 -11.24
N GLY A 214 3.40 -23.17 -10.20
CA GLY A 214 2.27 -22.79 -9.37
C GLY A 214 2.54 -21.49 -8.61
N PHE A 215 3.71 -21.41 -7.98
CA PHE A 215 4.14 -20.19 -7.30
C PHE A 215 4.28 -19.00 -8.26
N LEU A 216 4.86 -19.20 -9.44
CA LEU A 216 4.97 -18.15 -10.45
C LEU A 216 3.59 -17.67 -10.91
N ALA A 217 2.64 -18.59 -11.13
CA ALA A 217 1.28 -18.24 -11.50
C ALA A 217 0.60 -17.39 -10.42
N ILE A 218 0.81 -17.72 -9.14
CA ILE A 218 0.26 -16.94 -8.00
C ILE A 218 0.80 -15.51 -8.03
N ILE A 219 2.13 -15.33 -8.05
CA ILE A 219 2.73 -14.00 -7.92
C ILE A 219 2.47 -13.13 -9.16
N VAL A 220 2.47 -13.70 -10.36
CA VAL A 220 2.24 -12.93 -11.59
C VAL A 220 0.76 -12.56 -11.76
N ALA A 221 -0.19 -13.49 -11.50
CA ALA A 221 -1.62 -13.16 -11.56
C ALA A 221 -2.01 -12.10 -10.52
N ALA A 222 -1.49 -12.21 -9.28
CA ALA A 222 -1.68 -11.19 -8.25
C ALA A 222 -1.07 -9.85 -8.67
N ALA A 223 0.16 -9.85 -9.20
CA ALA A 223 0.85 -8.65 -9.66
C ALA A 223 0.11 -7.96 -10.81
N LEU A 224 -0.41 -8.71 -11.80
CA LEU A 224 -1.18 -8.15 -12.91
C LEU A 224 -2.52 -7.56 -12.44
N THR A 225 -3.24 -8.26 -11.54
CA THR A 225 -4.50 -7.74 -11.00
C THR A 225 -4.27 -6.46 -10.19
N GLN A 226 -3.29 -6.45 -9.30
CA GLN A 226 -2.95 -5.27 -8.48
C GLN A 226 -2.36 -4.15 -9.34
N GLY A 227 -1.48 -4.47 -10.29
CA GLY A 227 -0.89 -3.51 -11.22
C GLY A 227 -1.92 -2.87 -12.15
N SER A 228 -3.06 -3.54 -12.44
CA SER A 228 -4.16 -2.97 -13.22
C SER A 228 -4.81 -1.75 -12.53
N HIS A 229 -4.50 -1.47 -11.27
CA HIS A 229 -4.93 -0.26 -10.57
C HIS A 229 -4.02 0.95 -10.84
N ALA A 230 -2.94 0.81 -11.61
CA ALA A 230 -1.96 1.89 -11.81
C ALA A 230 -2.57 3.15 -12.42
N ALA A 231 -3.39 3.02 -13.47
CA ALA A 231 -4.10 4.15 -14.06
C ALA A 231 -5.07 4.82 -13.08
N TYR A 232 -5.74 4.05 -12.25
CA TYR A 232 -6.64 4.54 -11.23
C TYR A 232 -5.89 5.40 -10.20
N TYR A 233 -4.77 4.91 -9.67
CA TYR A 233 -3.98 5.66 -8.68
C TYR A 233 -3.34 6.92 -9.25
N ALA A 234 -2.99 6.93 -10.54
CA ALA A 234 -2.36 8.08 -11.17
C ALA A 234 -3.37 9.11 -11.72
N PHE A 235 -4.50 8.66 -12.28
CA PHE A 235 -5.32 9.52 -13.12
C PHE A 235 -6.79 9.64 -12.68
N ALA A 236 -7.30 8.84 -11.74
CA ALA A 236 -8.70 8.90 -11.35
C ALA A 236 -9.14 10.30 -10.91
N SER A 237 -8.41 10.91 -9.97
CA SER A 237 -8.74 12.26 -9.49
C SER A 237 -8.64 13.32 -10.59
N ILE A 238 -7.67 13.17 -11.49
CA ILE A 238 -7.49 14.07 -12.64
C ILE A 238 -8.68 13.98 -13.60
N THR A 239 -9.11 12.74 -13.91
CA THR A 239 -10.27 12.48 -14.77
C THR A 239 -11.54 13.04 -14.12
N TRP A 240 -11.77 12.74 -12.85
CA TRP A 240 -12.96 13.18 -12.12
C TRP A 240 -13.04 14.70 -11.98
N GLN A 241 -11.91 15.38 -11.73
CA GLN A 241 -11.85 16.83 -11.74
C GLN A 241 -12.17 17.39 -13.14
N GLY A 242 -11.66 16.73 -14.21
CA GLY A 242 -11.98 17.09 -15.59
C GLY A 242 -13.47 16.94 -15.95
N LEU A 243 -14.19 16.04 -15.28
CA LEU A 243 -15.65 15.88 -15.38
C LEU A 243 -16.42 16.87 -14.51
N GLY A 244 -15.74 17.83 -13.85
CA GLY A 244 -16.36 18.86 -13.02
C GLY A 244 -16.70 18.42 -11.60
N LEU A 245 -16.19 17.25 -11.13
CA LEU A 245 -16.42 16.85 -9.75
C LEU A 245 -15.54 17.66 -8.80
N GLY A 246 -16.17 18.21 -7.74
CA GLY A 246 -15.48 18.94 -6.68
C GLY A 246 -14.59 18.02 -5.82
N GLY A 247 -13.64 18.63 -5.11
CA GLY A 247 -12.64 17.92 -4.34
C GLY A 247 -13.23 17.03 -3.26
N LEU A 248 -14.30 17.46 -2.58
CA LEU A 248 -14.98 16.66 -1.57
C LEU A 248 -15.63 15.40 -2.19
N THR A 249 -16.21 15.51 -3.39
CA THR A 249 -16.78 14.35 -4.11
C THR A 249 -15.67 13.37 -4.51
N ILE A 250 -14.53 13.88 -5.01
CA ILE A 250 -13.34 13.07 -5.32
C ILE A 250 -12.87 12.34 -4.08
N ALA A 251 -12.73 13.03 -2.95
CA ALA A 251 -12.35 12.40 -1.68
C ALA A 251 -13.35 11.31 -1.26
N GLY A 252 -14.65 11.57 -1.38
CA GLY A 252 -15.72 10.61 -1.08
C GLY A 252 -15.61 9.34 -1.92
N LEU A 253 -15.31 9.45 -3.21
CA LEU A 253 -15.10 8.29 -4.09
C LEU A 253 -13.91 7.44 -3.66
N TRP A 254 -12.80 8.04 -3.24
CA TRP A 254 -11.65 7.31 -2.66
C TRP A 254 -12.02 6.63 -1.36
N VAL A 255 -12.74 7.32 -0.48
CA VAL A 255 -13.21 6.79 0.81
C VAL A 255 -14.15 5.59 0.62
N LEU A 256 -15.06 5.64 -0.36
CA LEU A 256 -15.93 4.48 -0.69
C LEU A 256 -15.11 3.24 -1.02
N GLY A 257 -14.04 3.37 -1.80
CA GLY A 257 -13.15 2.26 -2.12
C GLY A 257 -12.49 1.66 -0.88
N VAL A 258 -11.96 2.51 0.01
CA VAL A 258 -11.31 2.08 1.26
C VAL A 258 -12.32 1.42 2.21
N LEU A 259 -13.53 1.96 2.34
CA LEU A 259 -14.57 1.36 3.17
C LEU A 259 -14.98 -0.02 2.65
N ALA A 260 -15.11 -0.18 1.32
CA ALA A 260 -15.41 -1.48 0.71
C ALA A 260 -14.30 -2.51 0.98
N GLU A 261 -13.03 -2.09 0.95
CA GLU A 261 -11.88 -2.93 1.29
C GLU A 261 -11.93 -3.39 2.76
N ILE A 262 -12.21 -2.45 3.68
CA ILE A 262 -12.36 -2.76 5.12
C ILE A 262 -13.46 -3.80 5.34
N VAL A 263 -14.61 -3.65 4.68
CA VAL A 263 -15.72 -4.61 4.76
C VAL A 263 -15.30 -5.99 4.26
N VAL A 264 -14.61 -6.07 3.13
CA VAL A 264 -14.12 -7.34 2.58
C VAL A 264 -13.16 -8.02 3.55
N PHE A 265 -12.19 -7.29 4.12
CA PHE A 265 -11.26 -7.86 5.10
C PHE A 265 -11.98 -8.31 6.38
N ALA A 266 -12.95 -7.57 6.87
CA ALA A 266 -13.74 -7.94 8.04
C ALA A 266 -14.56 -9.23 7.80
N LEU A 267 -15.06 -9.42 6.58
CA LEU A 267 -15.84 -10.60 6.19
C LEU A 267 -14.97 -11.78 5.75
N SER A 268 -13.68 -11.56 5.48
CA SER A 268 -12.78 -12.59 4.90
C SER A 268 -12.71 -13.91 5.70
N PRO A 269 -12.82 -13.94 7.05
CA PRO A 269 -12.87 -15.20 7.79
C PRO A 269 -14.06 -16.09 7.46
N ARG A 270 -15.12 -15.53 6.83
CA ARG A 270 -16.33 -16.25 6.43
C ARG A 270 -16.26 -16.79 5.00
N PHE A 271 -15.19 -16.51 4.27
CA PHE A 271 -15.08 -16.93 2.87
C PHE A 271 -14.78 -18.42 2.79
N THR A 272 -15.66 -19.17 2.14
CA THR A 272 -15.56 -20.63 1.94
C THR A 272 -15.00 -21.01 0.57
N LEU A 273 -14.91 -20.06 -0.36
CA LEU A 273 -14.40 -20.28 -1.70
C LEU A 273 -12.89 -20.60 -1.71
N GLN A 274 -12.47 -21.38 -2.68
CA GLN A 274 -11.03 -21.65 -2.90
C GLN A 274 -10.27 -20.34 -3.16
N PRO A 275 -9.07 -20.17 -2.60
CA PRO A 275 -8.30 -18.94 -2.78
C PRO A 275 -8.01 -18.59 -4.26
N SER A 276 -7.79 -19.59 -5.13
CA SER A 276 -7.64 -19.37 -6.57
C SER A 276 -8.91 -18.80 -7.21
N THR A 277 -10.09 -19.26 -6.77
CA THR A 277 -11.40 -18.74 -7.22
C THR A 277 -11.56 -17.28 -6.78
N LEU A 278 -11.16 -16.93 -5.55
CA LEU A 278 -11.20 -15.54 -5.08
C LEU A 278 -10.34 -14.62 -5.95
N VAL A 279 -9.12 -15.05 -6.34
CA VAL A 279 -8.27 -14.27 -7.26
C VAL A 279 -8.92 -14.11 -8.63
N VAL A 280 -9.54 -15.15 -9.18
CA VAL A 280 -10.26 -15.06 -10.47
C VAL A 280 -11.44 -14.10 -10.37
N ILE A 281 -12.26 -14.19 -9.31
CA ILE A 281 -13.37 -13.26 -9.09
C ILE A 281 -12.87 -11.82 -8.99
N GLY A 282 -11.81 -11.58 -8.21
CA GLY A 282 -11.20 -10.26 -8.08
C GLY A 282 -10.71 -9.70 -9.41
N ALA A 283 -10.02 -10.52 -10.20
CA ALA A 283 -9.52 -10.13 -11.51
C ALA A 283 -10.64 -9.86 -12.52
N LEU A 284 -11.70 -10.70 -12.59
CA LEU A 284 -12.86 -10.47 -13.45
C LEU A 284 -13.67 -9.24 -13.01
N SER A 285 -13.79 -9.01 -11.70
CA SER A 285 -14.37 -7.78 -11.18
C SER A 285 -13.56 -6.55 -11.60
N ALA A 286 -12.23 -6.66 -11.66
CA ALA A 286 -11.36 -5.59 -12.15
C ALA A 286 -11.58 -5.34 -13.65
N VAL A 287 -11.75 -6.38 -14.47
CA VAL A 287 -12.12 -6.22 -15.89
C VAL A 287 -13.40 -5.40 -16.03
N ALA A 288 -14.48 -5.80 -15.34
CA ALA A 288 -15.76 -5.10 -15.40
C ALA A 288 -15.61 -3.64 -14.90
N ARG A 289 -14.90 -3.45 -13.78
CA ARG A 289 -14.64 -2.13 -13.19
C ARG A 289 -13.96 -1.20 -14.18
N TRP A 290 -12.88 -1.66 -14.82
CA TRP A 290 -12.11 -0.82 -15.73
C TRP A 290 -12.85 -0.54 -17.05
N LEU A 291 -13.61 -1.51 -17.59
CA LEU A 291 -14.46 -1.29 -18.75
C LEU A 291 -15.53 -0.23 -18.51
N ILE A 292 -16.16 -0.25 -17.33
CA ILE A 292 -17.14 0.78 -16.95
C ILE A 292 -16.45 2.12 -16.72
N THR A 293 -15.30 2.15 -16.03
CA THR A 293 -14.56 3.40 -15.75
C THR A 293 -14.08 4.06 -17.04
N ALA A 294 -13.72 3.30 -18.07
CA ALA A 294 -13.30 3.83 -19.37
C ALA A 294 -14.41 4.63 -20.09
N GLN A 295 -15.67 4.41 -19.73
CA GLN A 295 -16.82 5.12 -20.32
C GLN A 295 -17.14 6.44 -19.61
N GLU A 296 -16.34 6.87 -18.61
CA GLU A 296 -16.60 8.07 -17.81
C GLU A 296 -18.03 8.12 -17.26
N PRO A 297 -18.45 7.10 -16.47
CA PRO A 297 -19.84 6.92 -16.09
C PRO A 297 -20.35 8.06 -15.20
N SER A 298 -21.67 8.19 -15.08
CA SER A 298 -22.30 9.12 -14.15
C SER A 298 -21.82 8.93 -12.71
N LEU A 299 -21.88 9.98 -11.87
CA LEU A 299 -21.44 9.94 -10.48
C LEU A 299 -22.10 8.78 -9.70
N ALA A 300 -23.37 8.48 -9.94
CA ALA A 300 -24.07 7.38 -9.28
C ALA A 300 -23.43 6.01 -9.62
N LEU A 301 -23.20 5.76 -10.91
CA LEU A 301 -22.55 4.51 -11.35
C LEU A 301 -21.07 4.48 -10.93
N LEU A 302 -20.39 5.61 -10.98
CA LEU A 302 -19.00 5.74 -10.51
C LEU A 302 -18.88 5.39 -9.02
N SER A 303 -19.85 5.81 -8.18
CA SER A 303 -19.87 5.45 -6.75
C SER A 303 -20.00 3.94 -6.54
N VAL A 304 -20.86 3.26 -7.32
CA VAL A 304 -20.96 1.79 -7.29
C VAL A 304 -19.66 1.14 -7.74
N VAL A 305 -19.02 1.67 -8.78
CA VAL A 305 -17.73 1.21 -9.30
C VAL A 305 -16.62 1.35 -8.24
N GLN A 306 -16.68 2.40 -7.38
CA GLN A 306 -15.72 2.53 -6.28
C GLN A 306 -15.92 1.45 -5.20
N LEU A 307 -17.14 1.04 -4.90
CA LEU A 307 -17.39 -0.09 -3.98
C LEU A 307 -16.80 -1.41 -4.52
N ALA A 308 -16.71 -1.57 -5.85
CA ALA A 308 -16.04 -2.72 -6.44
C ALA A 308 -14.53 -2.81 -6.10
N HIS A 309 -13.92 -1.75 -5.51
CA HIS A 309 -12.54 -1.80 -5.04
C HIS A 309 -12.31 -2.90 -4.00
N GLY A 310 -13.29 -3.13 -3.13
CA GLY A 310 -13.25 -4.25 -2.18
C GLY A 310 -13.12 -5.60 -2.88
N LEU A 311 -13.79 -5.79 -4.03
CA LEU A 311 -13.66 -7.02 -4.82
C LEU A 311 -12.32 -7.07 -5.56
N THR A 312 -11.97 -5.99 -6.27
CA THR A 312 -10.79 -5.98 -7.15
C THR A 312 -9.47 -6.02 -6.39
N TYR A 313 -9.40 -5.32 -5.25
CA TYR A 313 -8.22 -5.27 -4.38
C TYR A 313 -8.35 -6.25 -3.21
N GLY A 314 -9.40 -6.10 -2.41
CA GLY A 314 -9.56 -6.82 -1.14
C GLY A 314 -9.66 -8.34 -1.34
N ILE A 315 -10.58 -8.82 -2.19
CA ILE A 315 -10.74 -10.27 -2.43
C ILE A 315 -9.49 -10.86 -3.10
N THR A 316 -8.87 -10.15 -4.05
CA THR A 316 -7.61 -10.58 -4.67
C THR A 316 -6.51 -10.75 -3.62
N GLN A 317 -6.39 -9.81 -2.69
CA GLN A 317 -5.41 -9.88 -1.61
C GLN A 317 -5.65 -11.08 -0.68
N VAL A 318 -6.91 -11.29 -0.26
CA VAL A 318 -7.30 -12.46 0.57
C VAL A 318 -6.99 -13.76 -0.15
N GLY A 319 -7.38 -13.88 -1.43
CA GLY A 319 -7.10 -15.05 -2.25
C GLY A 319 -5.60 -15.31 -2.43
N THR A 320 -4.83 -14.26 -2.73
CA THR A 320 -3.37 -14.35 -2.91
C THR A 320 -2.68 -14.82 -1.64
N MET A 321 -3.02 -14.24 -0.47
CA MET A 321 -2.46 -14.67 0.81
C MET A 321 -2.85 -16.11 1.14
N GLY A 322 -4.10 -16.49 0.87
CA GLY A 322 -4.57 -17.87 1.04
C GLY A 322 -3.81 -18.87 0.15
N LEU A 323 -3.48 -18.51 -1.09
CA LEU A 323 -2.64 -19.33 -1.98
C LEU A 323 -1.21 -19.44 -1.46
N LEU A 324 -0.60 -18.33 -1.01
CA LEU A 324 0.75 -18.37 -0.46
C LEU A 324 0.84 -19.28 0.76
N VAL A 325 -0.11 -19.18 1.69
CA VAL A 325 -0.14 -20.00 2.91
C VAL A 325 -0.27 -21.50 2.57
N ARG A 326 -1.01 -21.85 1.53
CA ARG A 326 -1.21 -23.24 1.11
C ARG A 326 -0.06 -23.82 0.28
N HIS A 327 0.62 -22.94 -0.51
CA HIS A 327 1.58 -23.40 -1.53
C HIS A 327 3.05 -23.21 -1.11
N VAL A 328 3.33 -22.23 -0.24
CA VAL A 328 4.69 -21.88 0.17
C VAL A 328 4.98 -22.47 1.55
N PRO A 329 6.04 -23.30 1.70
CA PRO A 329 6.45 -23.81 2.99
C PRO A 329 6.76 -22.70 4.00
N ILE A 330 6.40 -22.91 5.27
CA ILE A 330 6.48 -21.89 6.32
C ILE A 330 7.91 -21.32 6.51
N HIS A 331 8.93 -22.18 6.38
CA HIS A 331 10.33 -21.78 6.54
C HIS A 331 10.88 -20.86 5.44
N VAL A 332 10.20 -20.77 4.28
CA VAL A 332 10.53 -19.87 3.17
C VAL A 332 9.42 -18.84 2.88
N MET A 333 8.40 -18.75 3.72
CA MET A 333 7.24 -17.87 3.54
C MET A 333 7.64 -16.40 3.38
N ALA A 334 8.57 -15.90 4.19
CA ALA A 334 9.04 -14.50 4.09
C ALA A 334 9.67 -14.21 2.72
N ARG A 335 10.39 -15.18 2.13
CA ARG A 335 10.94 -15.04 0.77
C ARG A 335 9.86 -15.11 -0.29
N GLY A 336 8.86 -15.97 -0.13
CA GLY A 336 7.69 -16.02 -1.00
C GLY A 336 6.96 -14.68 -1.06
N GLN A 337 6.73 -14.05 0.09
CA GLN A 337 6.17 -12.70 0.19
C GLN A 337 7.08 -11.64 -0.43
N GLY A 338 8.40 -11.77 -0.27
CA GLY A 338 9.38 -10.89 -0.91
C GLY A 338 9.33 -10.95 -2.44
N TYR A 339 9.21 -12.16 -3.02
CA TYR A 339 9.04 -12.32 -4.47
C TYR A 339 7.70 -11.78 -4.97
N LEU A 340 6.61 -11.98 -4.21
CA LEU A 340 5.32 -11.37 -4.53
C LEU A 340 5.42 -9.84 -4.55
N ALA A 341 6.04 -9.25 -3.52
CA ALA A 341 6.21 -7.80 -3.42
C ALA A 341 7.08 -7.25 -4.55
N ALA A 342 8.17 -7.94 -4.92
CA ALA A 342 9.04 -7.54 -6.02
C ALA A 342 8.32 -7.63 -7.37
N CYS A 343 7.63 -8.75 -7.65
CA CYS A 343 6.84 -8.92 -8.87
C CYS A 343 5.74 -7.85 -8.97
N GLY A 344 4.97 -7.64 -7.88
CA GLY A 344 3.94 -6.61 -7.82
C GLY A 344 4.51 -5.19 -8.02
N GLY A 345 5.67 -4.89 -7.43
CA GLY A 345 6.36 -3.61 -7.60
C GLY A 345 6.78 -3.36 -9.05
N ILE A 346 7.40 -4.35 -9.69
CA ILE A 346 7.84 -4.25 -11.10
C ILE A 346 6.65 -4.06 -12.03
N VAL A 347 5.60 -4.89 -11.89
CA VAL A 347 4.39 -4.80 -12.74
C VAL A 347 3.69 -3.46 -12.53
N SER A 348 3.52 -3.01 -11.28
CA SER A 348 2.88 -1.71 -10.99
C SER A 348 3.71 -0.53 -11.50
N MET A 349 5.03 -0.58 -11.41
CA MET A 349 5.93 0.43 -11.96
C MET A 349 5.76 0.55 -13.47
N VAL A 350 5.84 -0.58 -14.19
CA VAL A 350 5.67 -0.61 -15.66
C VAL A 350 4.26 -0.14 -16.04
N ALA A 351 3.23 -0.63 -15.33
CA ALA A 351 1.86 -0.24 -15.57
C ALA A 351 1.63 1.26 -15.35
N SER A 352 2.26 1.89 -14.35
CA SER A 352 2.15 3.34 -14.12
C SER A 352 2.77 4.15 -15.26
N ILE A 353 3.97 3.75 -15.73
CA ILE A 353 4.63 4.41 -16.86
C ILE A 353 3.79 4.27 -18.14
N VAL A 354 3.33 3.06 -18.45
CA VAL A 354 2.46 2.79 -19.61
C VAL A 354 1.16 3.58 -19.48
N SER A 355 0.58 3.65 -18.28
CA SER A 355 -0.64 4.44 -18.03
C SER A 355 -0.44 5.92 -18.35
N GLY A 356 0.72 6.50 -18.02
CA GLY A 356 1.02 7.90 -18.35
C GLY A 356 1.05 8.14 -19.86
N LEU A 357 1.75 7.27 -20.60
CA LEU A 357 1.87 7.35 -22.06
C LEU A 357 0.52 7.19 -22.76
N VAL A 358 -0.28 6.21 -22.31
CA VAL A 358 -1.60 5.94 -22.90
C VAL A 358 -2.60 7.04 -22.52
N TYR A 359 -2.61 7.49 -21.27
CA TYR A 359 -3.50 8.56 -20.80
C TYR A 359 -3.24 9.88 -21.52
N ALA A 360 -1.98 10.22 -21.78
CA ALA A 360 -1.61 11.41 -22.55
C ALA A 360 -2.26 11.47 -23.93
N ARG A 361 -2.54 10.32 -24.54
CA ARG A 361 -3.07 10.22 -25.91
C ARG A 361 -4.56 9.88 -25.98
N TYR A 362 -5.05 9.09 -25.03
CA TYR A 362 -6.39 8.49 -25.06
C TYR A 362 -7.24 8.79 -23.84
N GLY A 363 -6.75 9.60 -22.89
CA GLY A 363 -7.49 9.92 -21.67
C GLY A 363 -7.96 8.67 -20.93
N ALA A 364 -9.24 8.60 -20.57
CA ALA A 364 -9.87 7.47 -19.90
C ALA A 364 -9.76 6.13 -20.65
N GLY A 365 -9.43 6.15 -21.94
CA GLY A 365 -9.14 4.93 -22.73
C GLY A 365 -8.01 4.08 -22.16
N VAL A 366 -7.16 4.63 -21.27
CA VAL A 366 -6.14 3.86 -20.52
C VAL A 366 -6.75 2.71 -19.72
N TYR A 367 -7.97 2.83 -19.25
CA TYR A 367 -8.64 1.78 -18.49
C TYR A 367 -8.92 0.51 -19.31
N TYR A 368 -8.98 0.57 -20.65
CA TYR A 368 -9.02 -0.64 -21.48
C TYR A 368 -7.72 -1.47 -21.36
N VAL A 369 -6.57 -0.81 -21.25
CA VAL A 369 -5.30 -1.50 -20.99
C VAL A 369 -5.32 -2.16 -19.62
N MET A 370 -5.86 -1.48 -18.60
CA MET A 370 -6.01 -2.04 -17.25
C MET A 370 -6.97 -3.24 -17.25
N ALA A 371 -8.07 -3.17 -18.02
CA ALA A 371 -8.99 -4.29 -18.20
C ALA A 371 -8.32 -5.50 -18.87
N ALA A 372 -7.52 -5.27 -19.90
CA ALA A 372 -6.75 -6.32 -20.57
C ALA A 372 -5.75 -6.99 -19.60
N MET A 373 -5.03 -6.21 -18.80
CA MET A 373 -4.12 -6.77 -17.77
C MET A 373 -4.86 -7.65 -16.77
N ALA A 374 -6.01 -7.20 -16.28
CA ALA A 374 -6.83 -7.95 -15.34
C ALA A 374 -7.41 -9.23 -15.98
N LEU A 375 -7.78 -9.18 -17.26
CA LEU A 375 -8.27 -10.34 -18.02
C LEU A 375 -7.17 -11.40 -18.17
N VAL A 376 -5.94 -10.98 -18.50
CA VAL A 376 -4.78 -11.88 -18.56
C VAL A 376 -4.54 -12.53 -17.20
N ALA A 377 -4.64 -11.76 -16.11
CA ALA A 377 -4.51 -12.28 -14.75
C ALA A 377 -5.58 -13.35 -14.42
N ALA A 378 -6.84 -13.07 -14.78
CA ALA A 378 -7.95 -14.00 -14.56
C ALA A 378 -7.75 -15.32 -15.36
N GLY A 379 -7.40 -15.21 -16.65
CA GLY A 379 -7.12 -16.35 -17.50
C GLY A 379 -5.95 -17.19 -16.99
N MET A 380 -4.85 -16.53 -16.61
CA MET A 380 -3.66 -17.19 -16.08
C MET A 380 -3.96 -17.94 -14.76
N MET A 381 -4.66 -17.31 -13.81
CA MET A 381 -5.05 -17.97 -12.56
C MET A 381 -6.03 -19.11 -12.80
N TRP A 382 -6.99 -18.93 -13.70
CA TRP A 382 -7.96 -19.98 -14.07
C TRP A 382 -7.28 -21.19 -14.69
N LEU A 383 -6.37 -21.00 -15.63
CA LEU A 383 -5.63 -22.07 -16.29
C LEU A 383 -4.67 -22.79 -15.35
N SER A 384 -4.08 -22.06 -14.40
CA SER A 384 -3.10 -22.61 -13.44
C SER A 384 -3.73 -23.27 -12.21
N ARG A 385 -5.06 -23.20 -12.04
CA ARG A 385 -5.74 -23.72 -10.84
C ARG A 385 -5.47 -25.21 -10.59
N HIS A 386 -5.27 -26.02 -11.64
CA HIS A 386 -4.96 -27.44 -11.52
C HIS A 386 -3.58 -27.68 -10.91
N LEU A 387 -2.60 -26.79 -11.14
CA LEU A 387 -1.27 -26.86 -10.49
C LEU A 387 -1.35 -26.58 -8.99
N LEU A 388 -2.40 -25.86 -8.55
CA LEU A 388 -2.60 -25.44 -7.17
C LEU A 388 -3.51 -26.38 -6.39
N ALA A 389 -4.26 -27.27 -7.08
CA ALA A 389 -5.18 -28.23 -6.47
C ALA A 389 -4.48 -29.51 -5.98
N HIS A 390 -3.29 -29.83 -6.49
CA HIS A 390 -2.61 -31.12 -6.33
C HIS A 390 -1.35 -31.10 -5.45
N GLN A 391 -1.26 -30.23 -4.44
CA GLN A 391 -0.27 -30.46 -3.39
C GLN A 391 -0.97 -30.94 -2.11
N PRO A 392 -1.02 -32.29 -1.86
CA PRO A 392 -1.23 -32.77 -0.51
C PRO A 392 -0.13 -32.16 0.36
N GLN A 393 -0.52 -31.62 1.54
CA GLN A 393 0.43 -31.38 2.62
C GLN A 393 1.45 -32.52 2.59
N ARG A 394 2.68 -32.26 2.16
CA ARG A 394 3.80 -33.15 2.43
C ARG A 394 3.89 -33.18 3.94
N ALA A 395 3.16 -34.17 4.48
CA ALA A 395 3.16 -34.52 5.88
C ALA A 395 4.60 -34.55 6.37
N ALA A 396 4.77 -34.00 7.55
CA ALA A 396 5.84 -34.38 8.45
C ALA A 396 5.83 -35.92 8.63
N SER A 397 6.50 -36.63 7.72
CA SER A 397 6.87 -38.02 7.81
C SER A 397 8.35 -38.11 7.49
N GLY A 398 9.15 -37.86 8.50
CA GLY A 398 10.56 -38.10 8.59
C GLY A 398 10.84 -38.26 10.07
N GLY A 399 10.87 -39.51 10.47
CA GLY A 399 11.10 -39.99 11.82
C GLY A 399 12.42 -39.56 12.42
#